data_929c45b70603ad0136d82d905c049bef
#
_entry.id   929c45b70603ad0136d82d905c049bef
#
_cell.length_a   1.000
_cell.length_b   1.000
_cell.length_c   1.000
_cell.angle_alpha   90.00
_cell.angle_beta   90.00
_cell.angle_gamma   90.00
#
_symmetry.space_group_name_H-M   'P 1'
#
loop_
_entity.id
_entity.type
_entity.pdbx_description
1 polymer ?
#
loop_
_entity_poly.entity_id
_entity_poly.type
_entity_poly.pdbx_seq_one_letter_code
_entity_poly.pdbx_strand_id
1 'polypeptide(L)'
;FIEKLAQGFNTVIGENGAELSGGERQRLSIARAFLKDAPILILDEISASLDVDNEKKIQDSLNKLIKNKTVIIISHRLKSVEKVDKIVVLEDGYVEKIGTHDELKKSSRVYQNLIQKTELAEKFNY
;
A
#
# COMPACT_ATOMS: atom_id res chain seq x y z
N PHE A 1 19.29 -5.23 -6.39
CA PHE A 1 19.36 -4.49 -7.66
C PHE A 1 20.45 -3.41 -7.65
N ILE A 2 20.64 -2.69 -6.54
CA ILE A 2 21.62 -1.58 -6.45
C ILE A 2 23.04 -2.03 -6.85
N GLU A 3 23.48 -3.19 -6.38
CA GLU A 3 24.80 -3.76 -6.69
C GLU A 3 25.01 -4.09 -8.19
N LYS A 4 23.90 -4.19 -8.95
CA LYS A 4 23.92 -4.44 -10.39
C LYS A 4 23.97 -3.15 -11.21
N LEU A 5 23.79 -1.99 -10.59
CA LEU A 5 23.90 -0.69 -11.27
C LEU A 5 25.36 -0.35 -11.56
N ALA A 6 25.60 0.41 -12.62
CA ALA A 6 26.96 0.72 -13.10
C ALA A 6 27.89 1.32 -12.03
N GLN A 7 27.36 2.09 -11.10
CA GLN A 7 28.11 2.72 -9.99
C GLN A 7 27.61 2.26 -8.60
N GLY A 8 26.84 1.15 -8.53
CA GLY A 8 26.29 0.63 -7.28
C GLY A 8 25.51 1.70 -6.51
N PHE A 9 25.86 1.90 -5.24
CA PHE A 9 25.24 2.91 -4.36
C PHE A 9 25.50 4.37 -4.79
N ASN A 10 26.49 4.62 -5.64
CA ASN A 10 26.81 5.95 -6.15
C ASN A 10 26.10 6.29 -7.47
N THR A 11 25.25 5.39 -7.96
CA THR A 11 24.50 5.61 -9.19
C THR A 11 23.52 6.77 -9.02
N VAL A 12 23.56 7.74 -9.92
CA VAL A 12 22.57 8.81 -10.01
C VAL A 12 21.32 8.23 -10.65
N ILE A 13 20.19 8.27 -9.95
CA ILE A 13 18.93 7.64 -10.36
C ILE A 13 17.91 8.62 -10.96
N GLY A 14 18.35 9.83 -11.29
CA GLY A 14 17.49 10.89 -11.81
C GLY A 14 16.51 11.46 -10.79
N GLU A 15 15.76 12.48 -11.21
CA GLU A 15 14.75 13.10 -10.37
C GLU A 15 13.63 12.09 -10.06
N ASN A 16 13.26 11.98 -8.77
CA ASN A 16 12.27 11.02 -8.28
C ASN A 16 12.53 9.54 -8.64
N GLY A 17 13.79 9.19 -8.96
CA GLY A 17 14.15 7.83 -9.36
C GLY A 17 13.60 7.43 -10.74
N ALA A 18 13.55 8.37 -11.68
CA ALA A 18 12.97 8.15 -13.03
C ALA A 18 13.60 6.98 -13.78
N GLU A 19 14.87 6.66 -13.50
CA GLU A 19 15.61 5.54 -14.14
C GLU A 19 15.34 4.17 -13.48
N LEU A 20 14.59 4.14 -12.38
CA LEU A 20 14.24 2.90 -11.68
C LEU A 20 12.89 2.37 -12.15
N SER A 21 12.74 1.04 -12.13
CA SER A 21 11.41 0.41 -12.25
C SER A 21 10.51 0.77 -11.06
N GLY A 22 9.20 0.60 -11.20
CA GLY A 22 8.24 0.85 -10.12
C GLY A 22 8.57 0.07 -8.84
N GLY A 23 8.91 -1.22 -8.98
CA GLY A 23 9.30 -2.07 -7.86
C GLY A 23 10.61 -1.67 -7.20
N GLU A 24 11.58 -1.18 -7.95
CA GLU A 24 12.85 -0.68 -7.41
C GLU A 24 12.67 0.62 -6.63
N ARG A 25 11.87 1.56 -7.16
CA ARG A 25 11.47 2.78 -6.43
C ARG A 25 10.77 2.45 -5.12
N GLN A 26 9.86 1.49 -5.13
CA GLN A 26 9.14 1.07 -3.94
C GLN A 26 10.07 0.46 -2.89
N ARG A 27 10.97 -0.45 -3.27
CA ARG A 27 11.98 -1.02 -2.36
C ARG A 27 12.88 0.05 -1.76
N LEU A 28 13.29 1.03 -2.55
CA LEU A 28 14.10 2.15 -2.06
C LEU A 28 13.32 3.01 -1.05
N SER A 29 12.03 3.27 -1.31
CA SER A 29 11.15 4.00 -0.39
C SER A 29 10.95 3.25 0.95
N ILE A 30 10.80 1.93 0.91
CA ILE A 30 10.72 1.09 2.10
C ILE A 30 12.05 1.15 2.89
N ALA A 31 13.20 1.04 2.22
CA ALA A 31 14.50 1.15 2.87
C ALA A 31 14.69 2.52 3.56
N ARG A 32 14.26 3.60 2.93
CA ARG A 32 14.26 4.95 3.53
C ARG A 32 13.36 5.03 4.75
N ALA A 33 12.18 4.40 4.72
CA ALA A 33 11.26 4.35 5.85
C ALA A 33 11.85 3.58 7.04
N PHE A 34 12.59 2.49 6.80
CA PHE A 34 13.34 1.78 7.84
C PHE A 34 14.39 2.66 8.51
N LEU A 35 15.19 3.37 7.72
CA LEU A 35 16.22 4.27 8.23
C LEU A 35 15.64 5.43 9.05
N LYS A 36 14.49 5.97 8.62
CA LYS A 36 13.81 7.06 9.33
C LYS A 36 13.18 6.61 10.64
N ASP A 37 12.76 5.38 10.73
CA ASP A 37 12.12 4.74 11.89
C ASP A 37 10.99 5.57 12.57
N ALA A 38 10.20 6.27 11.76
CA ALA A 38 9.12 7.12 12.25
C ALA A 38 8.03 6.29 12.97
N PRO A 39 7.40 6.80 14.05
CA PRO A 39 6.34 6.10 14.77
C PRO A 39 5.00 6.05 14.00
N ILE A 40 4.82 6.94 13.02
CA ILE A 40 3.65 7.01 12.15
C ILE A 40 4.10 6.80 10.71
N LEU A 41 3.46 5.88 10.01
CA LEU A 41 3.69 5.57 8.60
C LEU A 41 2.43 5.85 7.79
N ILE A 42 2.61 6.47 6.63
CA ILE A 42 1.56 6.64 5.63
C ILE A 42 1.93 5.78 4.43
N LEU A 43 1.04 4.85 4.09
CA LEU A 43 1.18 3.91 2.99
C LEU A 43 0.15 4.26 1.92
N ASP A 44 0.61 4.90 0.84
CA ASP A 44 -0.23 5.33 -0.26
C ASP A 44 -0.08 4.36 -1.44
N GLU A 45 -1.17 3.66 -1.77
CA GLU A 45 -1.29 2.73 -2.91
C GLU A 45 -0.11 1.76 -3.13
N ILE A 46 0.38 1.11 -2.09
CA ILE A 46 1.60 0.28 -2.12
C ILE A 46 1.52 -0.91 -3.11
N SER A 47 0.38 -1.22 -3.67
CA SER A 47 0.12 -2.47 -4.39
C SER A 47 0.13 -2.37 -5.92
N ALA A 48 0.66 -1.30 -6.52
CA ALA A 48 0.70 -1.17 -7.97
C ALA A 48 1.86 -1.96 -8.59
N SER A 49 1.53 -2.94 -9.45
CA SER A 49 2.39 -3.58 -10.46
C SER A 49 3.74 -4.15 -9.98
N LEU A 50 3.70 -5.15 -9.11
CA LEU A 50 4.89 -5.91 -8.76
C LEU A 50 4.83 -7.31 -9.38
N ASP A 51 6.01 -7.79 -9.80
CA ASP A 51 6.24 -9.17 -10.16
C ASP A 51 6.02 -10.09 -8.94
N VAL A 52 5.33 -11.22 -9.10
CA VAL A 52 4.87 -12.11 -8.02
C VAL A 52 6.00 -12.50 -7.05
N ASP A 53 7.21 -12.75 -7.56
CA ASP A 53 8.37 -13.13 -6.75
C ASP A 53 8.90 -11.99 -5.86
N ASN A 54 8.72 -10.74 -6.30
CA ASN A 54 9.12 -9.56 -5.56
C ASN A 54 8.04 -9.10 -4.56
N GLU A 55 6.77 -9.41 -4.83
CA GLU A 55 5.63 -9.02 -3.99
C GLU A 55 5.76 -9.59 -2.58
N LYS A 56 6.08 -10.89 -2.46
CA LYS A 56 6.27 -11.54 -1.16
C LYS A 56 7.39 -10.91 -0.33
N LYS A 57 8.55 -10.65 -0.95
CA LYS A 57 9.70 -10.02 -0.25
C LYS A 57 9.39 -8.60 0.22
N ILE A 58 8.64 -7.85 -0.58
CA ILE A 58 8.17 -6.51 -0.22
C ILE A 58 7.16 -6.59 0.92
N GLN A 59 6.20 -7.51 0.85
CA GLN A 59 5.22 -7.71 1.91
C GLN A 59 5.87 -8.10 3.23
N ASP A 60 6.85 -9.01 3.23
CA ASP A 60 7.62 -9.39 4.42
C ASP A 60 8.38 -8.21 5.01
N SER A 61 8.94 -7.36 4.15
CA SER A 61 9.65 -6.14 4.57
C SER A 61 8.67 -5.11 5.17
N LEU A 62 7.52 -4.91 4.55
CA LEU A 62 6.45 -4.04 5.06
C LEU A 62 5.94 -4.53 6.42
N ASN A 63 5.69 -5.83 6.58
CA ASN A 63 5.24 -6.41 7.84
C ASN A 63 6.23 -6.16 8.98
N LYS A 64 7.53 -6.16 8.68
CA LYS A 64 8.57 -5.79 9.66
C LYS A 64 8.55 -4.29 9.98
N LEU A 65 8.37 -3.45 8.95
CA LEU A 65 8.38 -1.99 9.07
C LEU A 65 7.21 -1.48 9.92
N ILE A 66 6.01 -2.05 9.74
CA ILE A 66 4.77 -1.59 10.41
C ILE A 66 4.67 -2.04 11.88
N LYS A 67 5.50 -2.98 12.30
CA LYS A 67 5.43 -3.54 13.67
C LYS A 67 5.64 -2.45 14.71
N ASN A 68 4.72 -2.35 15.68
CA ASN A 68 4.71 -1.37 16.76
C ASN A 68 4.61 0.11 16.30
N LYS A 69 3.96 0.35 15.15
CA LYS A 69 3.77 1.70 14.60
C LYS A 69 2.30 1.98 14.33
N THR A 70 1.94 3.25 14.31
CA THR A 70 0.65 3.68 13.76
C THR A 70 0.75 3.73 12.24
N VAL A 71 -0.12 2.99 11.54
CA VAL A 71 -0.08 2.89 10.09
C VAL A 71 -1.38 3.43 9.51
N ILE A 72 -1.26 4.40 8.61
CA ILE A 72 -2.37 4.92 7.83
C ILE A 72 -2.22 4.37 6.40
N ILE A 73 -3.20 3.59 5.95
CA ILE A 73 -3.21 3.01 4.61
C ILE A 73 -4.24 3.75 3.77
N ILE A 74 -3.80 4.31 2.66
CA ILE A 74 -4.68 4.88 1.63
C ILE A 74 -4.77 3.85 0.51
N SER A 75 -5.98 3.33 0.27
CA SER A 75 -6.17 2.31 -0.75
C SER A 75 -7.60 2.32 -1.28
N HIS A 76 -7.73 2.04 -2.57
CA HIS A 76 -9.00 1.72 -3.22
C HIS A 76 -9.21 0.20 -3.34
N ARG A 77 -8.28 -0.62 -2.84
CA ARG A 77 -8.34 -2.08 -2.88
C ARG A 77 -8.87 -2.64 -1.57
N LEU A 78 -9.98 -3.34 -1.62
CA LEU A 78 -10.65 -3.93 -0.46
C LEU A 78 -9.69 -4.84 0.35
N LYS A 79 -8.95 -5.72 -0.33
CA LYS A 79 -8.02 -6.67 0.31
C LYS A 79 -6.96 -6.00 1.20
N SER A 80 -6.61 -4.76 0.89
CA SER A 80 -5.63 -3.99 1.68
C SER A 80 -6.21 -3.47 3.00
N VAL A 81 -7.53 -3.35 3.10
CA VAL A 81 -8.19 -2.70 4.24
C VAL A 81 -9.09 -3.64 5.07
N GLU A 82 -9.36 -4.86 4.61
CA GLU A 82 -10.23 -5.82 5.33
C GLU A 82 -9.72 -6.19 6.73
N LYS A 83 -8.41 -6.21 6.93
CA LYS A 83 -7.75 -6.69 8.15
C LYS A 83 -7.16 -5.58 9.01
N VAL A 84 -7.51 -4.32 8.74
CA VAL A 84 -7.05 -3.20 9.57
C VAL A 84 -7.94 -3.01 10.80
N ASP A 85 -7.39 -2.38 11.84
CA ASP A 85 -8.12 -2.15 13.09
C ASP A 85 -9.30 -1.18 12.92
N LYS A 86 -9.18 -0.21 12.03
CA LYS A 86 -10.18 0.84 11.79
C LYS A 86 -10.12 1.34 10.36
N ILE A 87 -11.29 1.50 9.74
CA ILE A 87 -11.47 2.04 8.41
C ILE A 87 -12.19 3.38 8.52
N VAL A 88 -11.70 4.37 7.81
CA VAL A 88 -12.35 5.68 7.61
C VAL A 88 -12.83 5.75 6.17
N VAL A 89 -14.14 5.78 5.97
CA VAL A 89 -14.77 5.92 4.65
C VAL A 89 -14.95 7.38 4.33
N LEU A 90 -14.41 7.81 3.18
CA LEU A 90 -14.51 9.18 2.69
C LEU A 90 -15.43 9.23 1.47
N GLU A 91 -16.32 10.22 1.43
CA GLU A 91 -17.19 10.53 0.30
C GLU A 91 -17.24 12.06 0.13
N ASP A 92 -17.01 12.54 -1.08
CA ASP A 92 -17.04 13.96 -1.45
C ASP A 92 -16.23 14.89 -0.51
N GLY A 93 -15.08 14.39 -0.01
CA GLY A 93 -14.20 15.16 0.89
C GLY A 93 -14.59 15.12 2.37
N TYR A 94 -15.64 14.40 2.73
CA TYR A 94 -16.13 14.26 4.10
C TYR A 94 -15.97 12.81 4.61
N VAL A 95 -15.90 12.68 5.94
CA VAL A 95 -15.95 11.35 6.58
C VAL A 95 -17.41 10.89 6.59
N GLU A 96 -17.73 9.88 5.76
CA GLU A 96 -19.06 9.25 5.73
C GLU A 96 -19.25 8.37 6.97
N LYS A 97 -18.27 7.49 7.23
CA LYS A 97 -18.35 6.57 8.35
C LYS A 97 -16.98 6.09 8.81
N ILE A 98 -16.91 5.66 10.07
CA ILE A 98 -15.73 5.04 10.67
C ILE A 98 -16.17 3.73 11.33
N GLY A 99 -15.39 2.67 11.15
CA GLY A 99 -15.66 1.37 11.79
C GLY A 99 -14.68 0.28 11.33
N THR A 100 -14.95 -0.94 11.75
CA THR A 100 -14.30 -2.15 11.26
C THR A 100 -14.92 -2.60 9.94
N HIS A 101 -14.26 -3.53 9.23
CA HIS A 101 -14.80 -4.14 8.01
C HIS A 101 -16.24 -4.65 8.22
N ASP A 102 -16.48 -5.43 9.27
CA ASP A 102 -17.79 -6.05 9.53
C ASP A 102 -18.88 -5.04 9.87
N GLU A 103 -18.54 -3.96 10.56
CA GLU A 103 -19.48 -2.88 10.88
C GLU A 103 -19.85 -2.08 9.63
N LEU A 104 -18.86 -1.71 8.81
CA LEU A 104 -19.06 -0.92 7.61
C LEU A 104 -19.79 -1.70 6.53
N LYS A 105 -19.53 -2.99 6.40
CA LYS A 105 -20.27 -3.88 5.49
C LYS A 105 -21.77 -3.88 5.75
N LYS A 106 -22.21 -3.65 6.99
CA LYS A 106 -23.63 -3.62 7.37
C LYS A 106 -24.23 -2.21 7.34
N SER A 107 -23.41 -1.17 7.45
CA SER A 107 -23.89 0.16 7.82
C SER A 107 -23.41 1.31 6.94
N SER A 108 -22.44 1.12 6.03
CA SER A 108 -21.96 2.11 5.08
C SER A 108 -22.33 1.73 3.64
N ARG A 109 -23.15 2.56 3.00
CA ARG A 109 -23.52 2.35 1.59
C ARG A 109 -22.31 2.52 0.66
N VAL A 110 -21.44 3.46 0.95
CA VAL A 110 -20.23 3.73 0.15
C VAL A 110 -19.28 2.54 0.22
N TYR A 111 -19.09 1.98 1.42
CA TYR A 111 -18.24 0.82 1.62
C TYR A 111 -18.82 -0.45 0.96
N GLN A 112 -20.13 -0.66 1.02
CA GLN A 112 -20.82 -1.76 0.32
C GLN A 112 -20.61 -1.67 -1.19
N ASN A 113 -20.72 -0.47 -1.77
CA ASN A 113 -20.47 -0.26 -3.20
C ASN A 113 -19.02 -0.60 -3.59
N LEU A 114 -18.05 -0.27 -2.72
CA LEU A 114 -16.64 -0.64 -2.93
C LEU A 114 -16.47 -2.16 -2.95
N ILE A 115 -17.08 -2.88 -2.00
CA ILE A 115 -17.07 -4.36 -1.96
C ILE A 115 -17.61 -4.93 -3.26
N GLN A 116 -18.81 -4.50 -3.68
CA GLN A 116 -19.45 -5.01 -4.91
C GLN A 116 -18.60 -4.78 -6.15
N LYS A 117 -18.00 -3.59 -6.29
CA LYS A 117 -17.11 -3.29 -7.43
C LYS A 117 -15.88 -4.19 -7.45
N THR A 118 -15.30 -4.48 -6.28
CA THR A 118 -14.12 -5.36 -6.15
C THR A 118 -14.47 -6.80 -6.51
N GLU A 119 -15.59 -7.32 -6.00
CA GLU A 119 -16.08 -8.68 -6.30
C GLU A 119 -16.39 -8.85 -7.80
N LEU A 120 -16.97 -7.82 -8.45
CA LEU A 120 -17.20 -7.82 -9.89
C LEU A 120 -15.89 -7.86 -10.67
N ALA A 121 -14.91 -7.01 -10.31
CA ALA A 121 -13.60 -6.97 -10.98
C ALA A 121 -12.87 -8.31 -10.88
N GLU A 122 -12.94 -9.00 -9.73
CA GLU A 122 -12.34 -10.32 -9.55
C GLU A 122 -13.01 -11.42 -10.39
N LYS A 123 -14.31 -11.33 -10.68
CA LYS A 123 -15.04 -12.27 -11.53
C LYS A 123 -14.70 -12.14 -13.02
N PHE A 124 -14.22 -10.99 -13.46
CA PHE A 124 -13.89 -10.73 -14.87
C PHE A 124 -12.39 -10.84 -15.20
N ASN A 125 -11.51 -11.03 -14.21
CA ASN A 125 -10.11 -11.32 -14.43
C ASN A 125 -9.88 -12.84 -14.60
N TYR A 126 -10.17 -13.34 -15.82
CA TYR A 126 -9.69 -14.62 -16.35
C TYR A 126 -8.65 -14.37 -17.42
#